data_23568cd238203b6bc2d726c5eab43c5e
#
_entry.id   23568cd238203b6bc2d726c5eab43c5e
#
_cell.length_a   1.000
_cell.length_b   1.000
_cell.length_c   1.000
_cell.angle_alpha   90.00
_cell.angle_beta   90.00
_cell.angle_gamma   90.00
#
_symmetry.space_group_name_H-M   'P 1'
#
loop_
_entity.id
_entity.type
_entity.pdbx_description
1 polymer ?
#
loop_
_entity_poly.entity_id
_entity_poly.type
_entity_poly.pdbx_seq_one_letter_code
_entity_poly.pdbx_strand_id
1 'polypeptide(L)'
;MQNDFIDGSLGTKEAAAIVPNVQEKISNCRNNGDQIIFTRDTHFDNYLETQEGKNLPVPHCIKGTAGWEITEKLDVRATDLIIDKISFGFDWAGAIARTPGLIQGDAVELVGLCTDICVISNALSLKTALPEIPISVDASCCAGVTPESHANALEAMKMCQIEII
;
A
#
# COMPACT_ATOMS: atom_id res chain seq x y z
N MET A 1 -2.41 4.55 2.19
CA MET A 1 -3.53 5.53 2.31
C MET A 1 -3.16 6.64 3.30
N GLN A 2 -1.98 7.27 3.08
CA GLN A 2 -1.49 8.41 3.85
C GLN A 2 -2.04 9.72 3.28
N ASN A 3 -2.15 10.75 4.11
CA ASN A 3 -2.76 12.02 3.69
C ASN A 3 -2.04 12.66 2.49
N ASP A 4 -0.69 12.59 2.44
CA ASP A 4 0.06 13.17 1.32
C ASP A 4 -0.29 12.55 -0.05
N PHE A 5 -0.73 11.30 -0.10
CA PHE A 5 -1.15 10.64 -1.34
C PHE A 5 -2.65 10.81 -1.65
N ILE A 6 -3.46 11.30 -0.72
CA ILE A 6 -4.92 11.46 -0.93
C ILE A 6 -5.24 12.89 -1.34
N ASP A 7 -4.90 13.84 -0.49
CA ASP A 7 -5.23 15.26 -0.65
C ASP A 7 -4.06 16.20 -0.25
N GLY A 8 -2.89 15.64 0.10
CA GLY A 8 -1.67 16.38 0.41
C GLY A 8 -0.77 16.61 -0.81
N SER A 9 0.55 16.61 -0.60
CA SER A 9 1.55 17.06 -1.58
C SER A 9 1.57 16.24 -2.89
N LEU A 10 1.17 14.99 -2.87
CA LEU A 10 1.06 14.07 -4.02
C LEU A 10 -0.39 13.60 -4.25
N GLY A 11 -1.36 14.29 -3.69
CA GLY A 11 -2.77 13.92 -3.78
C GLY A 11 -3.33 14.03 -5.21
N THR A 12 -4.24 13.12 -5.55
CA THR A 12 -4.96 13.10 -6.83
C THR A 12 -6.46 12.93 -6.61
N LYS A 13 -7.26 13.32 -7.59
CA LYS A 13 -8.72 13.10 -7.53
C LYS A 13 -9.07 11.62 -7.53
N GLU A 14 -8.30 10.80 -8.22
CA GLU A 14 -8.44 9.35 -8.27
C GLU A 14 -8.15 8.73 -6.89
N ALA A 15 -7.09 9.19 -6.21
CA ALA A 15 -6.75 8.76 -4.86
C ALA A 15 -7.84 9.11 -3.84
N ALA A 16 -8.39 10.31 -3.92
CA ALA A 16 -9.50 10.72 -3.06
C ALA A 16 -10.79 9.92 -3.34
N ALA A 17 -11.04 9.55 -4.61
CA ALA A 17 -12.25 8.85 -5.03
C ALA A 17 -12.34 7.41 -4.48
N ILE A 18 -11.22 6.73 -4.25
CA ILE A 18 -11.22 5.35 -3.76
C ILE A 18 -11.37 5.23 -2.22
N VAL A 19 -11.23 6.34 -1.48
CA VAL A 19 -11.27 6.31 0.00
C VAL A 19 -12.55 5.62 0.53
N PRO A 20 -13.77 5.91 0.03
CA PRO A 20 -14.97 5.21 0.49
C PRO A 20 -14.93 3.70 0.26
N ASN A 21 -14.41 3.25 -0.88
CA ASN A 21 -14.30 1.83 -1.20
C ASN A 21 -13.33 1.13 -0.23
N VAL A 22 -12.19 1.76 0.08
CA VAL A 22 -11.22 1.23 1.05
C VAL A 22 -11.81 1.20 2.46
N GLN A 23 -12.62 2.20 2.85
CA GLN A 23 -13.34 2.19 4.13
C GLN A 23 -14.30 1.00 4.23
N GLU A 24 -15.09 0.77 3.19
CA GLU A 24 -16.03 -0.36 3.13
C GLU A 24 -15.26 -1.70 3.19
N LYS A 25 -14.17 -1.83 2.43
CA LYS A 25 -13.31 -3.03 2.43
C LYS A 25 -12.78 -3.31 3.84
N ILE A 26 -12.21 -2.33 4.53
CA ILE A 26 -11.72 -2.46 5.91
C ILE A 26 -12.85 -2.90 6.85
N SER A 27 -14.04 -2.30 6.72
CA SER A 27 -15.20 -2.67 7.54
C SER A 27 -15.60 -4.13 7.34
N ASN A 28 -15.63 -4.59 6.09
CA ASN A 28 -15.95 -5.97 5.75
C ASN A 28 -14.89 -6.95 6.28
N CYS A 29 -13.60 -6.66 6.11
CA CYS A 29 -12.51 -7.46 6.66
C CYS A 29 -12.63 -7.59 8.19
N ARG A 30 -12.92 -6.49 8.89
CA ARG A 30 -13.11 -6.54 10.34
C ARG A 30 -14.30 -7.40 10.78
N ASN A 31 -15.40 -7.32 10.04
CA ASN A 31 -16.60 -8.14 10.33
C ASN A 31 -16.32 -9.64 10.11
N ASN A 32 -15.44 -9.97 9.16
CA ASN A 32 -15.02 -11.34 8.89
C ASN A 32 -13.96 -11.84 9.87
N GLY A 33 -13.31 -10.95 10.62
CA GLY A 33 -12.19 -11.29 11.49
C GLY A 33 -10.85 -11.43 10.76
N ASP A 34 -10.75 -10.87 9.56
CA ASP A 34 -9.53 -10.90 8.75
C ASP A 34 -8.42 -10.04 9.38
N GLN A 35 -7.18 -10.44 9.17
CA GLN A 35 -6.02 -9.64 9.57
C GLN A 35 -5.88 -8.42 8.65
N ILE A 36 -5.69 -7.25 9.24
CA ILE A 36 -5.42 -6.02 8.50
C ILE A 36 -4.00 -5.55 8.83
N ILE A 37 -3.23 -5.28 7.78
CA ILE A 37 -1.88 -4.74 7.88
C ILE A 37 -1.83 -3.44 7.07
N PHE A 38 -1.45 -2.36 7.71
CA PHE A 38 -1.18 -1.10 7.05
C PHE A 38 0.31 -0.97 6.76
N THR A 39 0.65 -0.55 5.55
CA THR A 39 2.01 -0.11 5.23
C THR A 39 2.03 1.40 5.05
N ARG A 40 3.07 2.05 5.55
CA ARG A 40 3.25 3.49 5.50
C ARG A 40 4.58 3.82 4.85
N ASP A 41 4.55 4.63 3.80
CA ASP A 41 5.76 5.22 3.25
C ASP A 41 6.36 6.20 4.26
N THR A 42 7.67 6.16 4.46
CA THR A 42 8.29 6.90 5.55
C THR A 42 9.62 7.48 5.11
N HIS A 43 9.64 8.81 4.99
CA HIS A 43 10.83 9.59 4.70
C HIS A 43 11.26 10.42 5.91
N PHE A 44 12.44 11.02 5.81
CA PHE A 44 13.04 11.83 6.87
C PHE A 44 13.41 13.22 6.33
N ASP A 45 13.83 14.12 7.20
CA ASP A 45 14.15 15.52 6.86
C ASP A 45 15.14 15.67 5.72
N ASN A 46 16.01 14.67 5.51
CA ASN A 46 16.99 14.64 4.42
C ASN A 46 16.42 14.08 3.10
N TYR A 47 15.10 14.00 2.93
CA TYR A 47 14.46 13.42 1.75
C TYR A 47 15.05 13.91 0.42
N LEU A 48 15.25 15.23 0.28
CA LEU A 48 15.78 15.82 -0.97
C LEU A 48 17.24 15.40 -1.28
N GLU A 49 17.96 14.83 -0.32
CA GLU A 49 19.31 14.31 -0.51
C GLU A 49 19.30 12.84 -0.98
N THR A 50 18.16 12.16 -0.84
CA THR A 50 18.01 10.76 -1.22
C THR A 50 17.95 10.58 -2.73
N GLN A 51 18.10 9.35 -3.21
CA GLN A 51 17.92 9.02 -4.65
C GLN A 51 16.49 9.33 -5.10
N GLU A 52 15.50 9.03 -4.28
CA GLU A 52 14.10 9.31 -4.57
C GLU A 52 13.83 10.80 -4.63
N GLY A 53 14.27 11.55 -3.64
CA GLY A 53 14.09 13.00 -3.60
C GLY A 53 14.77 13.76 -4.73
N LYS A 54 15.86 13.21 -5.30
CA LYS A 54 16.48 13.75 -6.51
C LYS A 54 15.65 13.52 -7.77
N ASN A 55 14.92 12.42 -7.85
CA ASN A 55 14.04 12.08 -8.97
C ASN A 55 12.65 12.73 -8.83
N LEU A 56 12.15 12.85 -7.61
CA LEU A 56 10.87 13.47 -7.28
C LEU A 56 11.10 14.53 -6.17
N PRO A 57 11.46 15.78 -6.51
CA PRO A 57 11.82 16.80 -5.54
C PRO A 57 10.57 17.40 -4.83
N VAL A 58 9.67 16.55 -4.38
CA VAL A 58 8.45 16.92 -3.64
C VAL A 58 8.49 16.19 -2.29
N PRO A 59 8.90 16.85 -1.21
CA PRO A 59 8.86 16.25 0.12
C PRO A 59 7.47 15.76 0.47
N HIS A 60 7.36 14.49 0.84
CA HIS A 60 6.12 13.84 1.22
C HIS A 60 6.39 12.75 2.26
N CYS A 61 5.37 12.37 2.98
CA CYS A 61 5.42 11.30 3.99
C CYS A 61 6.61 11.43 4.95
N ILE A 62 6.98 12.68 5.29
CA ILE A 62 8.04 12.93 6.28
C ILE A 62 7.54 12.49 7.65
N LYS A 63 8.30 11.62 8.30
CA LYS A 63 7.92 11.01 9.58
C LYS A 63 7.51 12.04 10.61
N GLY A 64 6.34 11.83 11.22
CA GLY A 64 5.78 12.70 12.26
C GLY A 64 5.01 13.92 11.73
N THR A 65 4.86 14.08 10.41
CA THR A 65 4.00 15.11 9.83
C THR A 65 2.58 14.60 9.61
N ALA A 66 1.62 15.50 9.49
CA ALA A 66 0.24 15.15 9.15
C ALA A 66 0.12 14.41 7.81
N GLY A 67 0.98 14.74 6.82
CA GLY A 67 1.02 14.08 5.52
C GLY A 67 1.46 12.60 5.60
N TRP A 68 2.32 12.27 6.55
CA TRP A 68 2.79 10.89 6.79
C TRP A 68 1.72 10.01 7.45
N GLU A 69 0.79 10.59 8.22
CA GLU A 69 -0.22 9.81 8.90
C GLU A 69 -1.19 9.14 7.91
N ILE A 70 -1.66 7.94 8.27
CA ILE A 70 -2.77 7.30 7.56
C ILE A 70 -4.01 8.15 7.79
N THR A 71 -4.77 8.38 6.73
CA THR A 71 -5.97 9.22 6.84
C THR A 71 -6.92 8.72 7.95
N GLU A 72 -7.41 9.64 8.76
CA GLU A 72 -8.38 9.35 9.83
C GLU A 72 -9.71 8.75 9.35
N LYS A 73 -9.97 8.87 8.03
CA LYS A 73 -11.14 8.26 7.38
C LYS A 73 -11.10 6.74 7.40
N LEU A 74 -9.92 6.13 7.57
CA LEU A 74 -9.77 4.68 7.72
C LEU A 74 -9.74 4.34 9.22
N ASP A 75 -10.53 3.36 9.63
CA ASP A 75 -10.61 2.89 11.02
C ASP A 75 -9.34 2.13 11.43
N VAL A 76 -8.23 2.86 11.61
CA VAL A 76 -6.97 2.29 12.11
C VAL A 76 -7.08 2.10 13.61
N ARG A 77 -6.89 0.87 14.07
CA ARG A 77 -7.01 0.49 15.49
C ARG A 77 -5.64 0.22 16.11
N ALA A 78 -5.54 0.36 17.41
CA ALA A 78 -4.31 0.06 18.15
C ALA A 78 -3.85 -1.40 18.04
N THR A 79 -4.75 -2.29 17.63
CA THR A 79 -4.48 -3.72 17.37
C THR A 79 -3.98 -4.01 15.98
N ASP A 80 -4.07 -3.06 15.05
CA ASP A 80 -3.62 -3.25 13.69
C ASP A 80 -2.10 -3.18 13.61
N LEU A 81 -1.54 -4.00 12.74
CA LEU A 81 -0.12 -3.91 12.43
C LEU A 81 0.12 -2.77 11.44
N ILE A 82 1.00 -1.85 11.82
CA ILE A 82 1.46 -0.77 10.94
C ILE A 82 2.95 -0.97 10.66
N ILE A 83 3.32 -1.04 9.39
CA ILE A 83 4.69 -1.23 8.93
C ILE A 83 5.17 0.05 8.24
N ASP A 84 6.15 0.72 8.83
CA ASP A 84 6.85 1.83 8.19
C ASP A 84 7.88 1.27 7.21
N LYS A 85 7.80 1.65 5.93
CA LYS A 85 8.73 1.25 4.88
C LYS A 85 9.44 2.49 4.34
N ILE A 86 10.71 2.33 3.98
CA ILE A 86 11.57 3.39 3.46
C ILE A 86 11.78 3.32 1.95
N SER A 87 10.97 2.57 1.27
CA SER A 87 11.03 2.31 -0.17
C SER A 87 9.64 1.88 -0.65
N PHE A 88 9.45 1.80 -1.96
CA PHE A 88 8.15 1.45 -2.58
C PHE A 88 7.63 0.08 -2.14
N GLY A 89 8.50 -0.93 -2.11
CA GLY A 89 8.21 -2.26 -1.59
C GLY A 89 8.69 -2.45 -0.15
N PHE A 90 8.36 -3.61 0.41
CA PHE A 90 8.81 -4.06 1.72
C PHE A 90 9.49 -5.44 1.60
N ASP A 91 10.47 -5.73 2.45
CA ASP A 91 11.13 -7.04 2.51
C ASP A 91 10.23 -8.07 3.21
N TRP A 92 9.18 -8.51 2.52
CA TRP A 92 8.23 -9.48 3.05
C TRP A 92 8.90 -10.82 3.36
N ALA A 93 9.79 -11.29 2.50
CA ALA A 93 10.48 -12.57 2.70
C ALA A 93 11.31 -12.56 3.99
N GLY A 94 12.11 -11.53 4.19
CA GLY A 94 12.90 -11.38 5.41
C GLY A 94 12.03 -11.15 6.65
N ALA A 95 10.94 -10.39 6.53
CA ALA A 95 10.03 -10.13 7.65
C ALA A 95 9.30 -11.39 8.09
N ILE A 96 8.77 -12.19 7.15
CA ILE A 96 8.10 -13.47 7.42
C ILE A 96 9.08 -14.47 8.04
N ALA A 97 10.32 -14.54 7.52
CA ALA A 97 11.34 -15.41 8.09
C ALA A 97 11.70 -15.05 9.55
N ARG A 98 11.73 -13.75 9.88
CA ARG A 98 12.01 -13.29 11.24
C ARG A 98 10.81 -13.37 12.18
N THR A 99 9.61 -13.32 11.63
CA THR A 99 8.36 -13.31 12.40
C THR A 99 7.38 -14.33 11.80
N PRO A 100 7.53 -15.62 12.13
CA PRO A 100 6.57 -16.64 11.71
C PRO A 100 5.15 -16.26 12.16
N GLY A 101 4.18 -16.34 11.22
CA GLY A 101 2.80 -15.90 11.47
C GLY A 101 2.55 -14.39 11.31
N LEU A 102 3.51 -13.65 10.75
CA LEU A 102 3.33 -12.24 10.38
C LEU A 102 2.14 -12.05 9.43
N ILE A 103 2.03 -12.92 8.44
CA ILE A 103 0.87 -13.02 7.55
C ILE A 103 0.04 -14.22 8.00
N GLN A 104 -1.22 -13.99 8.27
CA GLN A 104 -2.17 -15.01 8.71
C GLN A 104 -3.27 -15.15 7.64
N GLY A 105 -3.75 -16.37 7.46
CA GLY A 105 -4.81 -16.68 6.48
C GLY A 105 -4.30 -17.38 5.23
N ASP A 106 -5.26 -17.74 4.37
CA ASP A 106 -5.05 -18.57 3.18
C ASP A 106 -4.94 -17.75 1.89
N ALA A 107 -5.09 -16.43 1.97
CA ALA A 107 -4.98 -15.49 0.86
C ALA A 107 -4.53 -14.12 1.35
N VAL A 108 -3.97 -13.31 0.44
CA VAL A 108 -3.60 -11.91 0.70
C VAL A 108 -4.24 -11.03 -0.35
N GLU A 109 -4.97 -10.00 0.08
CA GLU A 109 -5.52 -8.97 -0.78
C GLU A 109 -4.84 -7.63 -0.52
N LEU A 110 -4.47 -6.93 -1.59
CA LEU A 110 -3.87 -5.60 -1.51
C LEU A 110 -4.84 -4.53 -2.01
N VAL A 111 -4.86 -3.42 -1.30
CA VAL A 111 -5.61 -2.21 -1.64
C VAL A 111 -4.78 -0.96 -1.35
N GLY A 112 -5.10 0.14 -1.97
CA GLY A 112 -4.54 1.46 -1.63
C GLY A 112 -3.74 2.13 -2.74
N LEU A 113 -2.73 2.88 -2.37
CA LEU A 113 -2.00 3.83 -3.22
C LEU A 113 -0.49 3.59 -3.19
N CYS A 114 0.22 3.86 -4.28
CA CYS A 114 -0.31 3.97 -5.64
C CYS A 114 -0.20 2.60 -6.30
N THR A 115 -1.16 2.26 -7.17
CA THR A 115 -1.22 0.96 -7.86
C THR A 115 0.06 0.63 -8.58
N ASP A 116 0.60 1.62 -9.29
CA ASP A 116 1.75 1.56 -10.18
C ASP A 116 3.10 1.73 -9.47
N ILE A 117 3.11 1.94 -8.15
CA ILE A 117 4.31 2.11 -7.34
C ILE A 117 4.31 1.13 -6.16
N CYS A 118 3.64 1.49 -5.06
CA CYS A 118 3.69 0.72 -3.83
C CYS A 118 2.90 -0.59 -3.91
N VAL A 119 1.70 -0.57 -4.54
CA VAL A 119 0.85 -1.77 -4.60
C VAL A 119 1.54 -2.85 -5.42
N ILE A 120 1.95 -2.55 -6.67
CA ILE A 120 2.65 -3.53 -7.53
C ILE A 120 3.95 -4.02 -6.89
N SER A 121 4.74 -3.13 -6.27
CA SER A 121 6.01 -3.50 -5.63
C SER A 121 5.79 -4.48 -4.48
N ASN A 122 4.76 -4.26 -3.66
CA ASN A 122 4.44 -5.17 -2.55
C ASN A 122 3.76 -6.44 -3.02
N ALA A 123 2.89 -6.39 -4.02
CA ALA A 123 2.24 -7.57 -4.59
C ALA A 123 3.28 -8.56 -5.17
N LEU A 124 4.25 -8.08 -5.93
CA LEU A 124 5.33 -8.90 -6.49
C LEU A 124 6.26 -9.44 -5.39
N SER A 125 6.59 -8.63 -4.38
CA SER A 125 7.41 -9.06 -3.25
C SER A 125 6.70 -10.12 -2.40
N LEU A 126 5.39 -9.95 -2.15
CA LEU A 126 4.56 -10.97 -1.47
C LEU A 126 4.46 -12.24 -2.29
N LYS A 127 4.24 -12.15 -3.61
CA LYS A 127 4.17 -13.32 -4.50
C LYS A 127 5.48 -14.11 -4.49
N THR A 128 6.61 -13.39 -4.38
CA THR A 128 7.93 -14.03 -4.23
C THR A 128 8.11 -14.71 -2.87
N ALA A 129 7.66 -14.05 -1.80
CA ALA A 129 7.79 -14.56 -0.43
C ALA A 129 6.82 -15.71 -0.12
N LEU A 130 5.64 -15.72 -0.76
CA LEU A 130 4.52 -16.63 -0.52
C LEU A 130 3.99 -17.19 -1.86
N PRO A 131 4.79 -18.00 -2.59
CA PRO A 131 4.44 -18.42 -3.96
C PRO A 131 3.15 -19.23 -4.04
N GLU A 132 2.80 -19.96 -2.98
CA GLU A 132 1.62 -20.83 -2.94
C GLU A 132 0.36 -20.14 -2.38
N ILE A 133 0.51 -18.96 -1.79
CA ILE A 133 -0.63 -18.20 -1.27
C ILE A 133 -1.26 -17.39 -2.41
N PRO A 134 -2.58 -17.47 -2.63
CA PRO A 134 -3.28 -16.59 -3.56
C PRO A 134 -3.09 -15.12 -3.17
N ILE A 135 -2.71 -14.30 -4.15
CA ILE A 135 -2.55 -12.86 -3.96
C ILE A 135 -3.45 -12.15 -4.95
N SER A 136 -4.24 -11.22 -4.45
CA SER A 136 -5.15 -10.40 -5.24
C SER A 136 -4.94 -8.90 -4.99
N VAL A 137 -5.40 -8.10 -5.94
CA VAL A 137 -5.48 -6.64 -5.86
C VAL A 137 -6.89 -6.23 -6.24
N ASP A 138 -7.59 -5.54 -5.33
CA ASP A 138 -8.90 -4.95 -5.63
C ASP A 138 -8.71 -3.62 -6.37
N ALA A 139 -8.98 -3.66 -7.68
CA ALA A 139 -8.79 -2.51 -8.56
C ALA A 139 -9.69 -1.33 -8.18
N SER A 140 -10.88 -1.59 -7.64
CA SER A 140 -11.82 -0.54 -7.20
C SER A 140 -11.37 0.18 -5.93
N CYS A 141 -10.46 -0.44 -5.19
CA CYS A 141 -9.85 0.07 -3.96
C CYS A 141 -8.41 0.58 -4.19
N CYS A 142 -8.00 0.73 -5.46
CA CYS A 142 -6.66 1.20 -5.84
C CYS A 142 -6.73 2.37 -6.81
N ALA A 143 -5.72 3.25 -6.76
CA ALA A 143 -5.51 4.29 -7.76
C ALA A 143 -4.00 4.45 -8.03
N GLY A 144 -3.65 4.69 -9.28
CA GLY A 144 -2.28 5.00 -9.70
C GLY A 144 -2.01 6.50 -9.75
N VAL A 145 -0.78 6.85 -10.13
CA VAL A 145 -0.41 8.25 -10.37
C VAL A 145 -1.25 8.84 -11.52
N THR A 146 -1.54 8.02 -12.53
CA THR A 146 -2.48 8.32 -13.61
C THR A 146 -3.40 7.13 -13.87
N PRO A 147 -4.59 7.32 -14.48
CA PRO A 147 -5.43 6.19 -14.90
C PRO A 147 -4.72 5.23 -15.85
N GLU A 148 -3.84 5.71 -16.72
CA GLU A 148 -3.08 4.88 -17.64
C GLU A 148 -2.05 4.02 -16.91
N SER A 149 -1.25 4.61 -16.02
CA SER A 149 -0.24 3.85 -15.24
C SER A 149 -0.89 2.86 -14.27
N HIS A 150 -2.05 3.20 -13.71
CA HIS A 150 -2.89 2.27 -12.94
C HIS A 150 -3.26 1.03 -13.77
N ALA A 151 -3.83 1.22 -14.96
CA ALA A 151 -4.23 0.11 -15.83
C ALA A 151 -3.03 -0.76 -16.24
N ASN A 152 -1.91 -0.14 -16.60
CA ASN A 152 -0.68 -0.84 -16.98
C ASN A 152 -0.13 -1.69 -15.81
N ALA A 153 -0.17 -1.17 -14.59
CA ALA A 153 0.28 -1.92 -13.41
C ALA A 153 -0.62 -3.14 -13.12
N LEU A 154 -1.94 -3.00 -13.24
CA LEU A 154 -2.87 -4.11 -13.08
C LEU A 154 -2.59 -5.21 -14.12
N GLU A 155 -2.41 -4.85 -15.39
CA GLU A 155 -2.06 -5.83 -16.44
C GLU A 155 -0.70 -6.50 -16.18
N ALA A 156 0.31 -5.77 -15.72
CA ALA A 156 1.59 -6.35 -15.35
C ALA A 156 1.47 -7.36 -14.21
N MET A 157 0.67 -7.05 -13.19
CA MET A 157 0.43 -7.96 -12.07
C MET A 157 -0.28 -9.24 -12.47
N LYS A 158 -1.25 -9.19 -13.41
CA LYS A 158 -1.90 -10.39 -13.98
C LYS A 158 -0.90 -11.35 -14.60
N MET A 159 0.11 -10.84 -15.32
CA MET A 159 1.16 -11.67 -15.92
C MET A 159 2.00 -12.40 -14.87
N CYS A 160 2.06 -11.85 -13.64
CA CYS A 160 2.74 -12.45 -12.49
C CYS A 160 1.81 -13.31 -11.62
N GLN A 161 0.64 -13.71 -12.14
CA GLN A 161 -0.34 -14.56 -11.45
C GLN A 161 -0.90 -13.90 -10.17
N ILE A 162 -1.03 -12.59 -10.17
CA ILE A 162 -1.76 -11.84 -9.15
C ILE A 162 -3.17 -11.60 -9.71
N GLU A 163 -4.18 -12.01 -8.96
CA GLU A 163 -5.57 -11.83 -9.35
C GLU A 163 -5.98 -10.35 -9.23
N ILE A 164 -6.69 -9.84 -10.22
CA ILE A 164 -7.27 -8.49 -10.19
C ILE A 164 -8.79 -8.64 -10.06
N ILE A 165 -9.33 -8.12 -8.99
CA ILE A 165 -10.75 -8.19 -8.64
C ILE A 165 -11.38 -6.80 -8.56
#